data_ffefb839527a1f0642762ca20baef465
#
_entry.id   ffefb839527a1f0642762ca20baef465
#
_cell.length_a   1.000
_cell.length_b   1.000
_cell.length_c   1.000
_cell.angle_alpha   90.00
_cell.angle_beta   90.00
_cell.angle_gamma   90.00
#
_symmetry.space_group_name_H-M   'P 1'
#
loop_
_entity.id
_entity.type
_entity.pdbx_description
1 polymer ?
#
loop_
_entity_poly.entity_id
_entity_poly.type
_entity_poly.pdbx_seq_one_letter_code
_entity_poly.pdbx_strand_id
1 'polypeptide(L)'
;LSGQSEVDIGLALNFTEQGFNYRAQVSSELLGLTSTLPAPYGKTSEQVWPLTGIVQGDDISNLITANANQQLYFNAILENGQPQFSNMHIVLGEQDLGLNQKDLSVNINLEQTQLEAWFELIDQIIKAAQAKPDQQSEGIMPPLNEVVAHIDKVNASDIIFNDFEMRLAPQQNDLYLKLNAKELRADVFIPNSQPSQPIRINSDYLRLNFAPKVEEDLEITDVLPEQNLAWLNTVPAIEFECADCKVASYQLDKVSASLVGEGDKLTISELVVDKGDHILRTKGQWQGGFTQFNGELKSDDIGALFDEFDITTAIKDSKADINYNLAWQGAPYN
;
A
#
# COMPACT_ATOMS: atom_id res chain seq x y z
N LEU A 1 20.05 -1.80 2.63
CA LEU A 1 21.15 -1.47 3.55
C LEU A 1 22.46 -1.37 2.77
N SER A 2 23.29 -0.35 3.08
CA SER A 2 24.63 -0.15 2.50
C SER A 2 25.59 0.39 3.55
N GLY A 3 26.91 0.14 3.37
CA GLY A 3 27.96 0.57 4.30
C GLY A 3 28.63 -0.59 5.05
N GLN A 4 29.37 -0.27 6.11
CA GLN A 4 30.09 -1.22 6.97
C GLN A 4 29.94 -0.80 8.42
N SER A 5 29.86 -1.76 9.32
CA SER A 5 29.78 -1.54 10.76
C SER A 5 30.62 -2.57 11.51
N GLU A 6 31.11 -2.19 12.67
CA GLU A 6 31.77 -3.13 13.60
C GLU A 6 30.72 -4.02 14.25
N VAL A 7 31.10 -5.27 14.44
CA VAL A 7 30.25 -6.32 15.02
C VAL A 7 31.06 -7.12 16.05
N ASP A 8 30.51 -7.22 17.26
CA ASP A 8 31.03 -8.11 18.30
C ASP A 8 30.28 -9.44 18.24
N ILE A 9 31.03 -10.55 18.29
CA ILE A 9 30.47 -11.89 18.25
C ILE A 9 31.01 -12.71 19.44
N GLY A 10 30.07 -13.20 20.26
CA GLY A 10 30.34 -14.17 21.32
C GLY A 10 29.80 -15.55 20.92
N LEU A 11 30.59 -16.64 21.13
CA LEU A 11 30.17 -18.00 20.84
C LEU A 11 30.35 -18.87 22.06
N ALA A 12 29.31 -19.60 22.45
CA ALA A 12 29.32 -20.64 23.46
C ALA A 12 28.91 -21.97 22.82
N LEU A 13 29.72 -23.03 23.07
CA LEU A 13 29.49 -24.38 22.59
C LEU A 13 29.36 -25.32 23.80
N ASN A 14 28.36 -26.19 23.75
CA ASN A 14 28.11 -27.19 24.75
C ASN A 14 27.99 -28.58 24.10
N PHE A 15 28.87 -29.49 24.48
CA PHE A 15 28.88 -30.87 23.97
C PHE A 15 28.22 -31.79 24.99
N THR A 16 27.31 -32.64 24.54
CA THR A 16 26.57 -33.61 25.34
C THR A 16 26.75 -35.00 24.75
N GLU A 17 26.35 -36.04 25.48
CA GLU A 17 26.38 -37.43 24.98
C GLU A 17 25.46 -37.65 23.76
N GLN A 18 24.50 -36.76 23.52
CA GLN A 18 23.47 -36.84 22.46
C GLN A 18 23.71 -35.88 21.28
N GLY A 19 24.83 -35.14 21.29
CA GLY A 19 25.17 -34.16 20.27
C GLY A 19 25.77 -32.89 20.84
N PHE A 20 25.58 -31.78 20.18
CA PHE A 20 26.00 -30.47 20.66
C PHE A 20 24.92 -29.43 20.54
N ASN A 21 25.01 -28.41 21.33
CA ASN A 21 24.25 -27.18 21.12
C ASN A 21 25.19 -25.97 21.21
N TYR A 22 24.77 -24.89 20.61
CA TYR A 22 25.55 -23.66 20.64
C TYR A 22 24.64 -22.43 20.76
N ARG A 23 25.25 -21.35 21.24
CA ARG A 23 24.66 -20.02 21.29
C ARG A 23 25.70 -19.02 20.79
N ALA A 24 25.41 -18.36 19.69
CA ALA A 24 26.11 -17.19 19.20
C ALA A 24 25.34 -15.94 19.56
N GLN A 25 26.03 -14.94 20.08
CA GLN A 25 25.44 -13.61 20.34
C GLN A 25 26.17 -12.60 19.47
N VAL A 26 25.42 -11.74 18.82
CA VAL A 26 25.90 -10.68 17.95
C VAL A 26 25.45 -9.34 18.51
N SER A 27 26.34 -8.36 18.57
CA SER A 27 25.99 -6.98 18.91
C SER A 27 26.72 -5.99 18.00
N SER A 28 26.08 -4.88 17.71
CA SER A 28 26.62 -3.80 16.89
C SER A 28 25.86 -2.51 17.18
N GLU A 29 26.51 -1.38 16.95
CA GLU A 29 25.84 -0.07 16.95
C GLU A 29 25.29 0.31 15.57
N LEU A 30 25.49 -0.51 14.55
CA LEU A 30 25.16 -0.26 13.14
C LEU A 30 25.66 1.11 12.64
N LEU A 31 26.68 1.68 13.31
CA LEU A 31 27.33 2.92 12.87
C LEU A 31 28.04 2.67 11.54
N GLY A 32 27.91 3.59 10.58
CA GLY A 32 28.44 3.42 9.23
C GLY A 32 27.50 2.73 8.24
N LEU A 33 26.35 2.18 8.69
CA LEU A 33 25.31 1.63 7.82
C LEU A 33 24.22 2.65 7.54
N THR A 34 23.71 2.64 6.31
CA THR A 34 22.54 3.41 5.86
C THR A 34 21.37 2.50 5.54
N SER A 35 20.18 2.94 5.88
CA SER A 35 18.90 2.32 5.48
C SER A 35 18.07 3.31 4.68
N THR A 36 17.59 2.89 3.52
CA THR A 36 16.67 3.66 2.66
C THR A 36 15.19 3.31 2.89
N LEU A 37 14.91 2.52 3.93
CA LEU A 37 13.53 2.24 4.31
C LEU A 37 12.80 3.54 4.68
N PRO A 38 11.47 3.59 4.53
CA PRO A 38 10.67 4.72 4.98
C PRO A 38 10.82 4.98 6.49
N ALA A 39 10.59 6.22 6.91
CA ALA A 39 10.54 6.54 8.33
C ALA A 39 9.48 5.68 9.06
N PRO A 40 9.77 5.25 10.30
CA PRO A 40 10.94 5.56 11.12
C PRO A 40 12.18 4.68 10.86
N TYR A 41 12.17 3.81 9.85
CA TYR A 41 13.22 2.81 9.57
C TYR A 41 14.35 3.30 8.65
N GLY A 42 14.26 4.54 8.18
CA GLY A 42 15.35 5.23 7.50
C GLY A 42 16.48 5.56 8.48
N LYS A 43 17.73 5.31 8.07
CA LYS A 43 18.91 5.53 8.90
C LYS A 43 20.06 6.09 8.10
N THR A 44 20.70 7.14 8.59
CA THR A 44 21.96 7.64 8.04
C THR A 44 23.16 6.90 8.63
N SER A 45 24.31 6.96 7.96
CA SER A 45 25.55 6.31 8.43
C SER A 45 26.02 6.83 9.80
N GLU A 46 25.63 8.03 10.19
CA GLU A 46 26.06 8.70 11.43
C GLU A 46 25.18 8.36 12.64
N GLN A 47 23.99 7.81 12.39
CA GLN A 47 23.07 7.43 13.46
C GLN A 47 23.50 6.09 14.08
N VAL A 48 23.40 6.01 15.40
CA VAL A 48 23.60 4.77 16.16
C VAL A 48 22.27 4.03 16.30
N TRP A 49 22.24 2.78 15.83
CA TRP A 49 21.13 1.86 16.05
C TRP A 49 21.65 0.59 16.73
N PRO A 50 21.37 0.42 18.02
CA PRO A 50 21.77 -0.81 18.71
C PRO A 50 21.15 -2.03 18.04
N LEU A 51 21.98 -2.97 17.59
CA LEU A 51 21.58 -4.28 17.11
C LEU A 51 22.00 -5.32 18.16
N THR A 52 21.10 -6.19 18.52
CA THR A 52 21.37 -7.41 19.24
C THR A 52 20.80 -8.60 18.47
N GLY A 53 21.58 -9.66 18.33
CA GLY A 53 21.16 -10.88 17.67
C GLY A 53 21.61 -12.10 18.48
N ILE A 54 20.81 -13.16 18.45
CA ILE A 54 21.09 -14.43 19.08
C ILE A 54 20.79 -15.54 18.07
N VAL A 55 21.73 -16.44 17.90
CA VAL A 55 21.51 -17.69 17.17
C VAL A 55 21.69 -18.82 18.18
N GLN A 56 20.69 -19.63 18.36
CA GLN A 56 20.71 -20.84 19.18
C GLN A 56 20.43 -22.02 18.28
N GLY A 57 21.29 -23.02 18.32
CA GLY A 57 21.14 -24.17 17.44
C GLY A 57 21.73 -25.46 18.03
N ASP A 58 21.35 -26.55 17.39
CA ASP A 58 21.82 -27.91 17.65
C ASP A 58 22.10 -28.61 16.30
N ASP A 59 22.11 -29.93 16.29
CA ASP A 59 22.28 -30.74 15.07
C ASP A 59 21.02 -30.77 14.16
N ILE A 60 19.92 -30.22 14.59
CA ILE A 60 18.62 -30.24 13.85
C ILE A 60 18.28 -28.87 13.25
N SER A 61 18.36 -27.82 14.06
CA SER A 61 17.85 -26.50 13.66
C SER A 61 18.53 -25.33 14.36
N ASN A 62 18.35 -24.14 13.82
CA ASN A 62 18.84 -22.89 14.34
C ASN A 62 17.68 -21.91 14.53
N LEU A 63 17.48 -21.44 15.76
CA LEU A 63 16.62 -20.33 16.09
C LEU A 63 17.43 -19.04 16.04
N ILE A 64 17.02 -18.11 15.21
CA ILE A 64 17.63 -16.80 15.03
C ILE A 64 16.67 -15.74 15.54
N THR A 65 17.14 -14.90 16.46
CA THR A 65 16.40 -13.73 16.92
C THR A 65 17.28 -12.50 16.79
N ALA A 66 16.74 -11.39 16.33
CA ALA A 66 17.45 -10.13 16.24
C ALA A 66 16.52 -8.96 16.54
N ASN A 67 17.11 -7.91 17.10
CA ASN A 67 16.44 -6.66 17.40
C ASN A 67 17.35 -5.51 17.00
N ALA A 68 16.82 -4.57 16.21
CA ALA A 68 17.51 -3.34 15.87
C ALA A 68 16.70 -2.14 16.38
N ASN A 69 17.34 -1.33 17.21
CA ASN A 69 16.82 -0.08 17.77
C ASN A 69 15.47 -0.23 18.50
N GLN A 70 15.15 -1.41 19.01
CA GLN A 70 13.85 -1.73 19.65
C GLN A 70 12.62 -1.41 18.76
N GLN A 71 12.80 -1.35 17.46
CA GLN A 71 11.75 -1.01 16.48
C GLN A 71 11.65 -2.03 15.35
N LEU A 72 12.68 -2.85 15.16
CA LEU A 72 12.71 -3.89 14.16
C LEU A 72 13.10 -5.20 14.81
N TYR A 73 12.23 -6.19 14.75
CA TYR A 73 12.47 -7.53 15.28
C TYR A 73 12.43 -8.56 14.18
N PHE A 74 13.32 -9.50 14.26
CA PHE A 74 13.43 -10.62 13.35
C PHE A 74 13.54 -11.91 14.13
N ASN A 75 12.66 -12.86 13.87
CA ASN A 75 12.64 -14.19 14.44
C ASN A 75 12.53 -15.22 13.33
N ALA A 76 13.42 -16.22 13.30
CA ALA A 76 13.42 -17.22 12.24
C ALA A 76 13.95 -18.58 12.71
N ILE A 77 13.49 -19.64 12.05
CA ILE A 77 14.01 -20.99 12.18
C ILE A 77 14.62 -21.43 10.87
N LEU A 78 15.87 -21.88 10.91
CA LEU A 78 16.57 -22.53 9.81
C LEU A 78 16.87 -23.97 10.19
N GLU A 79 16.24 -24.92 9.49
CA GLU A 79 16.55 -26.33 9.65
C GLU A 79 17.89 -26.67 8.97
N ASN A 80 18.70 -27.49 9.63
CA ASN A 80 20.03 -27.85 9.10
C ASN A 80 19.89 -28.60 7.77
N GLY A 81 20.69 -28.19 6.78
CA GLY A 81 20.65 -28.77 5.44
C GLY A 81 19.53 -28.24 4.54
N GLN A 82 18.68 -27.37 5.04
CA GLN A 82 17.68 -26.68 4.20
C GLN A 82 18.22 -25.32 3.74
N PRO A 83 17.98 -24.91 2.48
CA PRO A 83 18.43 -23.62 1.96
C PRO A 83 17.54 -22.45 2.40
N GLN A 84 16.33 -22.72 2.91
CA GLN A 84 15.33 -21.73 3.27
C GLN A 84 14.95 -21.84 4.74
N PHE A 85 14.55 -20.71 5.33
CA PHE A 85 13.91 -20.70 6.63
C PHE A 85 12.56 -21.45 6.55
N SER A 86 12.25 -22.23 7.58
CA SER A 86 10.95 -22.88 7.73
C SER A 86 9.91 -21.91 8.29
N ASN A 87 10.34 -20.97 9.14
CA ASN A 87 9.54 -19.93 9.73
C ASN A 87 10.35 -18.63 9.71
N MET A 88 9.68 -17.52 9.45
CA MET A 88 10.28 -16.18 9.53
C MET A 88 9.20 -15.18 9.97
N HIS A 89 9.51 -14.40 10.97
CA HIS A 89 8.64 -13.33 11.45
C HIS A 89 9.42 -12.03 11.54
N ILE A 90 8.94 -11.02 10.83
CA ILE A 90 9.49 -9.66 10.84
C ILE A 90 8.45 -8.75 11.51
N VAL A 91 8.88 -8.00 12.51
CA VAL A 91 8.03 -7.01 13.18
C VAL A 91 8.65 -5.63 13.03
N LEU A 92 7.88 -4.72 12.47
CA LEU A 92 8.15 -3.30 12.39
C LEU A 92 7.28 -2.60 13.44
N GLY A 93 7.85 -2.23 14.59
CA GLY A 93 7.14 -1.68 15.74
C GLY A 93 7.91 -1.88 17.03
N GLU A 94 7.32 -1.48 18.15
CA GLU A 94 8.02 -1.45 19.46
C GLU A 94 7.95 -2.76 20.23
N GLN A 95 7.23 -3.77 19.76
CA GLN A 95 7.03 -5.02 20.48
C GLN A 95 7.56 -6.22 19.70
N ASP A 96 8.39 -7.04 20.38
CA ASP A 96 8.73 -8.35 19.87
C ASP A 96 7.54 -9.31 20.05
N LEU A 97 7.01 -9.79 18.92
CA LEU A 97 5.89 -10.74 18.88
C LEU A 97 6.37 -12.20 18.84
N GLY A 98 7.70 -12.42 18.87
CA GLY A 98 8.30 -13.76 18.78
C GLY A 98 8.05 -14.43 17.43
N LEU A 99 8.22 -15.76 17.38
CA LEU A 99 7.88 -16.56 16.21
C LEU A 99 6.37 -16.75 16.12
N ASN A 100 5.84 -16.46 14.95
CA ASN A 100 4.45 -16.70 14.61
C ASN A 100 4.31 -18.05 13.86
N GLN A 101 3.35 -18.17 12.98
CA GLN A 101 3.04 -19.37 12.21
C GLN A 101 4.18 -19.75 11.24
N LYS A 102 3.98 -20.84 10.49
CA LYS A 102 4.89 -21.24 9.40
C LYS A 102 5.00 -20.18 8.33
N ASP A 103 6.08 -20.26 7.56
CA ASP A 103 6.36 -19.36 6.45
C ASP A 103 6.68 -17.91 6.89
N LEU A 104 6.63 -16.95 5.98
CA LEU A 104 6.93 -15.55 6.26
C LEU A 104 5.70 -14.80 6.75
N SER A 105 5.79 -14.25 7.95
CA SER A 105 4.81 -13.29 8.48
C SER A 105 5.49 -11.93 8.73
N VAL A 106 4.78 -10.85 8.42
CA VAL A 106 5.23 -9.48 8.67
C VAL A 106 4.16 -8.73 9.45
N ASN A 107 4.55 -8.16 10.59
CA ASN A 107 3.69 -7.27 11.37
C ASN A 107 4.25 -5.86 11.35
N ILE A 108 3.39 -4.89 11.09
CA ILE A 108 3.71 -3.46 11.06
C ILE A 108 2.82 -2.76 12.07
N ASN A 109 3.42 -2.04 13.02
CA ASN A 109 2.70 -1.27 14.02
C ASN A 109 3.35 0.11 14.14
N LEU A 110 2.67 1.16 13.67
CA LEU A 110 3.19 2.51 13.57
C LEU A 110 2.17 3.53 14.06
N GLU A 111 2.64 4.61 14.68
CA GLU A 111 1.79 5.76 14.99
C GLU A 111 1.38 6.50 13.71
N GLN A 112 2.33 6.72 12.80
CA GLN A 112 2.04 7.41 11.54
C GLN A 112 3.02 7.05 10.42
N THR A 113 2.54 7.19 9.18
CA THR A 113 3.40 7.03 7.99
C THR A 113 2.89 7.82 6.79
N GLN A 114 3.79 8.02 5.80
CA GLN A 114 3.47 8.54 4.46
C GLN A 114 3.38 7.34 3.52
N LEU A 115 2.22 7.12 2.91
CA LEU A 115 1.98 5.95 2.07
C LEU A 115 2.94 5.88 0.87
N GLU A 116 3.20 7.02 0.23
CA GLU A 116 4.05 7.10 -0.96
C GLU A 116 5.47 6.60 -0.71
N ALA A 117 5.97 6.80 0.50
CA ALA A 117 7.31 6.34 0.89
C ALA A 117 7.44 4.82 0.86
N TRP A 118 6.33 4.07 0.93
CA TRP A 118 6.31 2.61 0.95
C TRP A 118 6.06 1.97 -0.42
N PHE A 119 5.72 2.75 -1.45
CA PHE A 119 5.33 2.19 -2.76
C PHE A 119 6.39 1.28 -3.37
N GLU A 120 7.66 1.66 -3.30
CA GLU A 120 8.74 0.82 -3.83
C GLU A 120 8.86 -0.50 -3.07
N LEU A 121 8.73 -0.49 -1.74
CA LEU A 121 8.78 -1.69 -0.91
C LEU A 121 7.55 -2.58 -1.13
N ILE A 122 6.36 -1.99 -1.22
CA ILE A 122 5.11 -2.70 -1.53
C ILE A 122 5.21 -3.38 -2.89
N ASP A 123 5.70 -2.70 -3.92
CA ASP A 123 5.90 -3.26 -5.25
C ASP A 123 6.88 -4.44 -5.23
N GLN A 124 7.98 -4.32 -4.48
CA GLN A 124 8.94 -5.42 -4.30
C GLN A 124 8.31 -6.62 -3.58
N ILE A 125 7.50 -6.41 -2.54
CA ILE A 125 6.78 -7.47 -1.81
C ILE A 125 5.78 -8.17 -2.75
N ILE A 126 4.99 -7.41 -3.49
CA ILE A 126 4.02 -7.96 -4.45
C ILE A 126 4.73 -8.79 -5.50
N LYS A 127 5.80 -8.28 -6.11
CA LYS A 127 6.60 -9.01 -7.11
C LYS A 127 7.22 -10.28 -6.54
N ALA A 128 7.74 -10.23 -5.32
CA ALA A 128 8.28 -11.41 -4.65
C ALA A 128 7.21 -12.45 -4.36
N ALA A 129 6.01 -12.03 -3.92
CA ALA A 129 4.88 -12.92 -3.69
C ALA A 129 4.33 -13.52 -4.99
N GLN A 130 4.49 -12.82 -6.11
CA GLN A 130 4.06 -13.25 -7.44
C GLN A 130 5.06 -14.14 -8.16
N ALA A 131 6.30 -14.25 -7.71
CA ALA A 131 7.30 -15.10 -8.34
C ALA A 131 6.87 -16.57 -8.28
N LYS A 132 6.91 -17.25 -9.44
CA LYS A 132 6.59 -18.68 -9.51
C LYS A 132 7.63 -19.50 -8.76
N PRO A 133 7.26 -20.63 -8.10
CA PRO A 133 8.20 -21.48 -7.39
C PRO A 133 9.43 -21.90 -8.21
N ASP A 134 9.27 -22.11 -9.52
CA ASP A 134 10.35 -22.47 -10.44
C ASP A 134 11.28 -21.30 -10.81
N GLN A 135 10.89 -20.07 -10.50
CA GLN A 135 11.69 -18.84 -10.69
C GLN A 135 12.14 -18.24 -9.37
N GLN A 136 11.71 -18.78 -8.24
CA GLN A 136 12.31 -18.43 -6.98
C GLN A 136 13.80 -18.84 -7.09
N SER A 137 14.65 -17.84 -7.32
CA SER A 137 16.06 -17.96 -7.01
C SER A 137 16.14 -18.66 -5.66
N GLU A 138 17.20 -19.41 -5.42
CA GLU A 138 17.53 -20.07 -4.14
C GLU A 138 17.58 -19.06 -2.98
N GLY A 139 16.46 -18.36 -2.75
CA GLY A 139 16.28 -17.35 -1.71
C GLY A 139 16.09 -18.04 -0.36
N ILE A 140 16.70 -17.48 0.66
CA ILE A 140 16.58 -17.95 2.05
C ILE A 140 15.21 -17.69 2.66
N MET A 141 14.37 -16.85 2.01
CA MET A 141 13.04 -16.47 2.51
C MET A 141 12.00 -17.56 2.22
N PRO A 142 11.19 -17.95 3.21
CA PRO A 142 10.06 -18.83 2.98
C PRO A 142 8.92 -18.10 2.22
N PRO A 143 7.94 -18.84 1.72
CA PRO A 143 6.75 -18.24 1.11
C PRO A 143 6.06 -17.25 2.04
N LEU A 144 5.42 -16.23 1.47
CA LEU A 144 4.62 -15.29 2.25
C LEU A 144 3.38 -15.98 2.82
N ASN A 145 3.18 -15.89 4.13
CA ASN A 145 1.95 -16.27 4.81
C ASN A 145 1.00 -15.09 4.94
N GLU A 146 1.47 -14.00 5.55
CA GLU A 146 0.66 -12.80 5.71
C GLU A 146 1.51 -11.55 5.99
N VAL A 147 0.96 -10.38 5.64
CA VAL A 147 1.39 -9.08 6.14
C VAL A 147 0.21 -8.44 6.87
N VAL A 148 0.41 -8.05 8.12
CA VAL A 148 -0.58 -7.33 8.93
C VAL A 148 0.00 -5.97 9.30
N ALA A 149 -0.75 -4.91 9.07
CA ALA A 149 -0.38 -3.57 9.51
C ALA A 149 -1.48 -2.96 10.36
N HIS A 150 -1.07 -2.29 11.43
CA HIS A 150 -1.89 -1.40 12.22
C HIS A 150 -1.17 -0.05 12.33
N ILE A 151 -1.79 1.01 11.85
CA ILE A 151 -1.16 2.33 11.76
C ILE A 151 -2.20 3.37 12.17
N ASP A 152 -1.93 4.12 13.24
CA ASP A 152 -2.91 5.07 13.76
C ASP A 152 -3.26 6.13 12.71
N LYS A 153 -2.27 6.53 11.88
CA LYS A 153 -2.46 7.55 10.86
C LYS A 153 -1.64 7.30 9.60
N VAL A 154 -2.32 7.06 8.49
CA VAL A 154 -1.70 6.97 7.16
C VAL A 154 -2.02 8.25 6.39
N ASN A 155 -0.97 8.96 5.97
CA ASN A 155 -1.09 10.10 5.07
C ASN A 155 -0.85 9.61 3.63
N ALA A 156 -1.79 9.88 2.75
CA ALA A 156 -1.72 9.57 1.33
C ALA A 156 -1.99 10.86 0.54
N SER A 157 -0.92 11.55 0.13
CA SER A 157 -1.01 12.91 -0.43
C SER A 157 -1.81 13.85 0.49
N ASP A 158 -2.93 14.38 0.03
CA ASP A 158 -3.81 15.28 0.80
C ASP A 158 -4.89 14.52 1.61
N ILE A 159 -4.88 13.20 1.61
CA ILE A 159 -5.87 12.35 2.29
C ILE A 159 -5.26 11.73 3.53
N ILE A 160 -6.02 11.67 4.61
CA ILE A 160 -5.62 11.05 5.86
C ILE A 160 -6.56 9.89 6.16
N PHE A 161 -5.98 8.70 6.39
CA PHE A 161 -6.68 7.54 6.90
C PHE A 161 -6.32 7.33 8.38
N ASN A 162 -7.34 7.32 9.24
CA ASN A 162 -7.17 7.14 10.69
C ASN A 162 -7.55 5.71 11.09
N ASP A 163 -6.84 5.18 12.10
CA ASP A 163 -7.00 3.81 12.62
C ASP A 163 -6.94 2.79 11.46
N PHE A 164 -5.86 2.89 10.68
CA PHE A 164 -5.67 2.09 9.48
C PHE A 164 -5.20 0.68 9.82
N GLU A 165 -5.95 -0.29 9.38
CA GLU A 165 -5.63 -1.71 9.47
C GLU A 165 -5.54 -2.31 8.07
N MET A 166 -4.53 -3.13 7.85
CA MET A 166 -4.31 -3.84 6.60
C MET A 166 -3.97 -5.29 6.88
N ARG A 167 -4.53 -6.19 6.09
CA ARG A 167 -4.12 -7.59 6.06
C ARG A 167 -3.99 -8.06 4.62
N LEU A 168 -2.76 -8.41 4.22
CA LEU A 168 -2.44 -9.03 2.94
C LEU A 168 -2.10 -10.50 3.17
N ALA A 169 -2.74 -11.39 2.43
CA ALA A 169 -2.45 -12.82 2.47
C ALA A 169 -2.60 -13.45 1.07
N PRO A 170 -1.77 -14.45 0.74
CA PRO A 170 -2.01 -15.29 -0.43
C PRO A 170 -3.30 -16.10 -0.27
N GLN A 171 -4.09 -16.20 -1.33
CA GLN A 171 -5.23 -17.09 -1.41
C GLN A 171 -5.16 -17.90 -2.70
N GLN A 172 -4.82 -19.17 -2.60
CA GLN A 172 -4.43 -19.99 -3.75
C GLN A 172 -3.19 -19.41 -4.44
N ASN A 173 -3.32 -18.88 -5.65
CA ASN A 173 -2.24 -18.26 -6.41
C ASN A 173 -2.37 -16.74 -6.52
N ASP A 174 -3.38 -16.15 -5.88
CA ASP A 174 -3.68 -14.72 -5.93
C ASP A 174 -3.42 -14.07 -4.58
N LEU A 175 -3.37 -12.73 -4.52
CA LEU A 175 -3.23 -11.99 -3.28
C LEU A 175 -4.55 -11.34 -2.89
N TYR A 176 -4.86 -11.43 -1.63
CA TYR A 176 -6.04 -10.84 -1.03
C TYR A 176 -5.64 -9.80 0.01
N LEU A 177 -6.14 -8.56 -0.16
CA LEU A 177 -5.83 -7.45 0.73
C LEU A 177 -7.13 -6.91 1.32
N LYS A 178 -7.21 -6.89 2.65
CA LYS A 178 -8.28 -6.21 3.39
C LYS A 178 -7.77 -4.91 3.94
N LEU A 179 -8.55 -3.85 3.75
CA LEU A 179 -8.28 -2.52 4.26
C LEU A 179 -9.43 -2.08 5.15
N ASN A 180 -9.11 -1.52 6.29
CA ASN A 180 -10.08 -0.96 7.23
C ASN A 180 -9.49 0.31 7.86
N ALA A 181 -10.25 1.40 7.82
CA ALA A 181 -9.93 2.68 8.43
C ALA A 181 -11.23 3.41 8.77
N LYS A 182 -11.19 4.52 9.47
CA LYS A 182 -12.38 5.36 9.65
C LYS A 182 -12.96 5.86 8.33
N GLU A 183 -12.10 6.09 7.36
CA GLU A 183 -12.44 6.66 6.05
C GLU A 183 -12.63 5.61 4.95
N LEU A 184 -12.21 4.37 5.19
CA LEU A 184 -12.19 3.32 4.15
C LEU A 184 -12.49 1.93 4.75
N ARG A 185 -13.31 1.16 4.06
CA ARG A 185 -13.36 -0.30 4.21
C ARG A 185 -13.43 -0.93 2.84
N ALA A 186 -12.43 -1.73 2.50
CA ALA A 186 -12.35 -2.34 1.18
C ALA A 186 -11.67 -3.72 1.20
N ASP A 187 -12.13 -4.56 0.31
CA ASP A 187 -11.48 -5.81 -0.10
C ASP A 187 -10.83 -5.62 -1.47
N VAL A 188 -9.54 -5.94 -1.57
CA VAL A 188 -8.77 -5.83 -2.82
C VAL A 188 -8.32 -7.21 -3.24
N PHE A 189 -8.61 -7.58 -4.47
CA PHE A 189 -8.16 -8.80 -5.09
C PHE A 189 -7.12 -8.49 -6.17
N ILE A 190 -5.90 -9.03 -6.01
CA ILE A 190 -4.78 -8.85 -6.92
C ILE A 190 -4.53 -10.18 -7.63
N PRO A 191 -4.91 -10.32 -8.91
CA PRO A 191 -4.75 -11.56 -9.65
C PRO A 191 -3.28 -11.79 -9.99
N ASN A 192 -2.76 -12.93 -9.58
CA ASN A 192 -1.41 -13.37 -9.89
C ASN A 192 -1.43 -14.54 -10.92
N SER A 193 -2.42 -15.39 -10.83
CA SER A 193 -2.61 -16.51 -11.75
C SER A 193 -2.90 -16.06 -13.19
N GLN A 194 -3.50 -14.88 -13.34
CA GLN A 194 -3.85 -14.27 -14.62
C GLN A 194 -3.52 -12.77 -14.63
N PRO A 195 -2.26 -12.38 -14.90
CA PRO A 195 -1.81 -10.98 -14.83
C PRO A 195 -2.56 -10.01 -15.77
N SER A 196 -3.31 -10.54 -16.75
CA SER A 196 -4.16 -9.72 -17.63
C SER A 196 -5.52 -9.35 -17.03
N GLN A 197 -5.89 -9.94 -15.89
CA GLN A 197 -7.11 -9.57 -15.19
C GLN A 197 -6.88 -8.26 -14.38
N PRO A 198 -7.92 -7.42 -14.25
CA PRO A 198 -7.82 -6.21 -13.45
C PRO A 198 -7.69 -6.53 -11.95
N ILE A 199 -7.03 -5.64 -11.22
CA ILE A 199 -7.17 -5.57 -9.77
C ILE A 199 -8.60 -5.16 -9.46
N ARG A 200 -9.29 -5.90 -8.60
CA ARG A 200 -10.66 -5.59 -8.18
C ARG A 200 -10.65 -5.01 -6.77
N ILE A 201 -11.28 -3.86 -6.61
CA ILE A 201 -11.41 -3.15 -5.35
C ILE A 201 -12.89 -3.00 -5.04
N ASN A 202 -13.38 -3.70 -4.01
CA ASN A 202 -14.74 -3.59 -3.53
C ASN A 202 -14.73 -2.87 -2.19
N SER A 203 -15.30 -1.67 -2.16
CA SER A 203 -15.37 -0.83 -0.97
C SER A 203 -16.80 -0.77 -0.42
N ASP A 204 -16.95 -1.09 0.87
CA ASP A 204 -18.22 -0.87 1.58
C ASP A 204 -18.48 0.62 1.71
N TYR A 205 -17.45 1.38 2.06
CA TYR A 205 -17.48 2.84 2.10
C TYR A 205 -16.10 3.43 1.81
N LEU A 206 -16.11 4.64 1.24
CA LEU A 206 -14.93 5.48 1.03
C LEU A 206 -15.29 6.94 1.29
N ARG A 207 -14.57 7.60 2.21
CA ARG A 207 -14.78 9.00 2.60
C ARG A 207 -13.50 9.78 2.40
N LEU A 208 -13.38 10.44 1.26
CA LEU A 208 -12.22 11.25 0.92
C LEU A 208 -12.41 12.67 1.43
N ASN A 209 -11.71 13.01 2.51
CA ASN A 209 -11.63 14.36 3.01
C ASN A 209 -10.24 14.90 2.69
N PHE A 210 -10.16 15.85 1.79
CA PHE A 210 -8.90 16.50 1.45
C PHE A 210 -8.53 17.51 2.55
N ALA A 211 -7.25 17.54 2.91
CA ALA A 211 -6.74 18.59 3.80
C ALA A 211 -6.96 19.96 3.12
N PRO A 212 -7.39 21.00 3.87
CA PRO A 212 -7.53 22.33 3.28
C PRO A 212 -6.16 22.75 2.74
N LYS A 213 -6.10 23.03 1.45
CA LYS A 213 -4.91 23.67 0.85
C LYS A 213 -4.75 25.01 1.53
N VAL A 214 -3.61 25.22 2.19
CA VAL A 214 -3.20 26.57 2.57
C VAL A 214 -3.01 27.32 1.26
N GLU A 215 -3.83 28.30 1.00
CA GLU A 215 -3.61 29.23 -0.11
C GLU A 215 -2.29 29.95 0.17
N GLU A 216 -1.16 29.37 -0.22
CA GLU A 216 0.02 30.17 -0.50
C GLU A 216 -0.35 30.99 -1.73
N ASP A 217 -0.17 32.31 -1.61
CA ASP A 217 -0.28 33.24 -2.74
C ASP A 217 0.61 32.74 -3.89
N LEU A 218 0.06 31.86 -4.70
CA LEU A 218 0.72 31.39 -5.91
C LEU A 218 0.63 32.58 -6.88
N GLU A 219 1.72 33.31 -7.01
CA GLU A 219 1.96 34.09 -8.23
C GLU A 219 1.64 33.17 -9.42
N ILE A 220 0.64 33.52 -10.20
CA ILE A 220 0.22 32.81 -11.38
C ILE A 220 1.39 32.87 -12.37
N THR A 221 2.35 31.94 -12.22
CA THR A 221 3.29 31.67 -13.29
C THR A 221 2.56 30.76 -14.27
N ASP A 222 2.31 31.26 -15.47
CA ASP A 222 1.63 30.62 -16.60
C ASP A 222 2.28 29.30 -17.10
N VAL A 223 3.19 28.74 -16.36
CA VAL A 223 3.87 27.49 -16.70
C VAL A 223 3.56 26.48 -15.60
N LEU A 224 2.50 25.68 -15.82
CA LEU A 224 2.32 24.46 -15.03
C LEU A 224 3.60 23.61 -15.17
N PRO A 225 4.18 23.12 -14.05
CA PRO A 225 5.32 22.23 -14.13
C PRO A 225 4.96 21.04 -15.02
N GLU A 226 5.86 20.63 -15.91
CA GLU A 226 5.70 19.38 -16.67
C GLU A 226 5.46 18.25 -15.67
N GLN A 227 4.24 17.77 -15.60
CA GLN A 227 3.91 16.65 -14.74
C GLN A 227 4.56 15.41 -15.34
N ASN A 228 5.51 14.83 -14.61
CA ASN A 228 6.08 13.55 -15.01
C ASN A 228 5.01 12.45 -14.81
N LEU A 229 4.30 12.12 -15.87
CA LEU A 229 3.23 11.13 -15.89
C LEU A 229 3.74 9.69 -16.13
N ALA A 230 5.05 9.47 -16.16
CA ALA A 230 5.63 8.14 -16.43
C ALA A 230 5.16 7.07 -15.43
N TRP A 231 4.75 7.46 -14.21
CA TRP A 231 4.18 6.55 -13.21
C TRP A 231 2.86 5.93 -13.67
N LEU A 232 2.10 6.56 -14.58
CA LEU A 232 0.85 6.01 -15.10
C LEU A 232 1.06 4.67 -15.80
N ASN A 233 2.25 4.45 -16.38
CA ASN A 233 2.60 3.16 -16.98
C ASN A 233 2.66 2.01 -15.96
N THR A 234 2.73 2.31 -14.68
CA THR A 234 2.75 1.31 -13.60
C THR A 234 1.35 1.02 -13.05
N VAL A 235 0.32 1.80 -13.45
CA VAL A 235 -1.06 1.60 -13.01
C VAL A 235 -1.67 0.43 -13.77
N PRO A 236 -1.93 -0.71 -13.11
CA PRO A 236 -2.56 -1.85 -13.76
C PRO A 236 -4.02 -1.55 -14.12
N ALA A 237 -4.66 -2.45 -14.84
CA ALA A 237 -6.11 -2.39 -15.00
C ALA A 237 -6.77 -2.54 -13.62
N ILE A 238 -7.70 -1.66 -13.29
CA ILE A 238 -8.43 -1.62 -12.02
C ILE A 238 -9.93 -1.57 -12.29
N GLU A 239 -10.66 -2.42 -11.59
CA GLU A 239 -12.10 -2.36 -11.43
C GLU A 239 -12.39 -1.96 -9.97
N PHE A 240 -13.09 -0.84 -9.81
CA PHE A 240 -13.44 -0.27 -8.51
C PHE A 240 -14.96 -0.23 -8.35
N GLU A 241 -15.44 -0.70 -7.21
CA GLU A 241 -16.82 -0.57 -6.78
C GLU A 241 -16.86 -0.02 -5.35
N CYS A 242 -17.74 0.93 -5.09
CA CYS A 242 -17.94 1.52 -3.77
C CYS A 242 -19.44 1.66 -3.51
N ALA A 243 -19.90 1.13 -2.40
CA ALA A 243 -21.34 1.12 -2.06
C ALA A 243 -21.79 2.40 -1.37
N ASP A 244 -20.91 3.09 -0.64
CA ASP A 244 -21.19 4.37 0.06
C ASP A 244 -19.96 5.28 -0.07
N CYS A 245 -19.90 6.02 -1.16
CA CYS A 245 -18.82 6.93 -1.48
C CYS A 245 -19.15 8.38 -1.16
N LYS A 246 -18.21 9.07 -0.50
CA LYS A 246 -18.27 10.50 -0.21
C LYS A 246 -16.92 11.17 -0.53
N VAL A 247 -16.97 12.29 -1.24
CA VAL A 247 -15.80 13.09 -1.60
C VAL A 247 -16.02 14.52 -1.09
N ALA A 248 -15.18 14.96 -0.18
CA ALA A 248 -15.36 16.21 0.56
C ALA A 248 -16.76 16.29 1.21
N SER A 249 -17.55 17.30 0.87
CA SER A 249 -18.93 17.44 1.34
C SER A 249 -19.94 16.63 0.53
N TYR A 250 -19.56 16.14 -0.68
CA TYR A 250 -20.48 15.56 -1.65
C TYR A 250 -20.69 14.07 -1.44
N GLN A 251 -21.93 13.68 -1.19
CA GLN A 251 -22.34 12.28 -1.13
C GLN A 251 -22.54 11.76 -2.56
N LEU A 252 -21.81 10.71 -2.95
CA LEU A 252 -21.88 10.12 -4.29
C LEU A 252 -22.67 8.82 -4.32
N ASP A 253 -22.95 8.23 -3.15
CA ASP A 253 -23.56 6.92 -2.95
C ASP A 253 -22.77 5.82 -3.68
N LYS A 254 -23.33 5.17 -4.68
CA LYS A 254 -22.65 4.09 -5.39
C LYS A 254 -21.76 4.64 -6.49
N VAL A 255 -20.52 4.23 -6.48
CA VAL A 255 -19.54 4.56 -7.52
C VAL A 255 -18.93 3.28 -8.07
N SER A 256 -18.87 3.15 -9.40
CA SER A 256 -18.06 2.12 -10.06
C SER A 256 -17.18 2.75 -11.13
N ALA A 257 -15.96 2.20 -11.27
CA ALA A 257 -15.01 2.69 -12.26
C ALA A 257 -14.14 1.56 -12.81
N SER A 258 -13.80 1.65 -14.09
CA SER A 258 -12.83 0.79 -14.75
C SER A 258 -11.77 1.67 -15.40
N LEU A 259 -10.50 1.46 -15.01
CA LEU A 259 -9.40 2.29 -15.45
C LEU A 259 -8.12 1.47 -15.71
N VAL A 260 -7.24 2.01 -16.55
CA VAL A 260 -5.92 1.44 -16.85
C VAL A 260 -4.94 2.53 -17.24
N GLY A 261 -3.70 2.39 -16.80
CA GLY A 261 -2.59 3.23 -17.21
C GLY A 261 -1.76 2.61 -18.33
N GLU A 262 -1.41 3.37 -19.34
CA GLU A 262 -0.54 2.96 -20.45
C GLU A 262 0.37 4.12 -20.87
N GLY A 263 1.67 3.99 -20.67
CA GLY A 263 2.62 5.06 -20.98
C GLY A 263 2.41 6.29 -20.10
N ASP A 264 2.08 7.42 -20.71
CA ASP A 264 1.74 8.70 -20.05
C ASP A 264 0.22 8.95 -19.97
N LYS A 265 -0.58 7.91 -20.21
CA LYS A 265 -2.02 7.99 -20.34
C LYS A 265 -2.72 7.16 -19.27
N LEU A 266 -3.72 7.76 -18.61
CA LEU A 266 -4.75 7.07 -17.85
C LEU A 266 -6.04 7.03 -18.67
N THR A 267 -6.55 5.84 -18.92
CA THR A 267 -7.85 5.64 -19.57
C THR A 267 -8.88 5.22 -18.53
N ILE A 268 -9.99 5.94 -18.47
CA ILE A 268 -11.17 5.60 -17.69
C ILE A 268 -12.22 5.11 -18.70
N SER A 269 -12.34 3.79 -18.82
CA SER A 269 -13.25 3.19 -19.80
C SER A 269 -14.70 3.29 -19.39
N GLU A 270 -14.96 3.35 -18.07
CA GLU A 270 -16.26 3.57 -17.47
C GLU A 270 -16.09 4.20 -16.09
N LEU A 271 -16.94 5.18 -15.78
CA LEU A 271 -17.16 5.70 -14.43
C LEU A 271 -18.66 5.95 -14.30
N VAL A 272 -19.28 5.32 -13.31
CA VAL A 272 -20.70 5.49 -12.99
C VAL A 272 -20.84 5.99 -11.57
N VAL A 273 -21.60 7.05 -11.39
CA VAL A 273 -22.09 7.53 -10.08
C VAL A 273 -23.60 7.35 -10.07
N ASP A 274 -24.11 6.51 -9.18
CA ASP A 274 -25.52 6.17 -9.06
C ASP A 274 -26.05 6.57 -7.67
N LYS A 275 -26.85 7.66 -7.69
CA LYS A 275 -27.54 8.19 -6.50
C LYS A 275 -29.03 7.86 -6.52
N GLY A 276 -29.46 6.81 -7.23
CA GLY A 276 -30.87 6.46 -7.40
C GLY A 276 -31.58 7.36 -8.43
N ASP A 277 -32.01 8.54 -8.02
CA ASP A 277 -32.73 9.49 -8.88
C ASP A 277 -31.80 10.24 -9.87
N HIS A 278 -30.47 10.14 -9.65
CA HIS A 278 -29.44 10.79 -10.47
C HIS A 278 -28.36 9.78 -10.85
N ILE A 279 -28.16 9.59 -12.15
CA ILE A 279 -27.14 8.66 -12.67
C ILE A 279 -26.22 9.41 -13.64
N LEU A 280 -24.95 9.48 -13.28
CA LEU A 280 -23.87 9.95 -14.14
C LEU A 280 -23.13 8.74 -14.73
N ARG A 281 -23.00 8.67 -16.06
CA ARG A 281 -22.13 7.74 -16.75
C ARG A 281 -21.14 8.50 -17.59
N THR A 282 -19.87 8.21 -17.41
CA THR A 282 -18.81 8.91 -18.13
C THR A 282 -17.68 7.98 -18.49
N LYS A 283 -16.93 8.35 -19.49
CA LYS A 283 -15.64 7.78 -19.87
C LYS A 283 -14.69 8.89 -20.26
N GLY A 284 -13.41 8.65 -20.14
CA GLY A 284 -12.44 9.69 -20.45
C GLY A 284 -11.02 9.22 -20.43
N GLN A 285 -10.15 10.19 -20.53
CA GLN A 285 -8.70 9.98 -20.46
C GLN A 285 -7.99 11.19 -19.88
N TRP A 286 -6.86 10.93 -19.26
CA TRP A 286 -5.89 11.93 -18.87
C TRP A 286 -4.56 11.59 -19.54
N GLN A 287 -4.05 12.50 -20.37
CA GLN A 287 -2.81 12.32 -21.12
C GLN A 287 -2.11 13.66 -21.32
N GLY A 288 -0.77 13.69 -21.16
CA GLY A 288 0.01 14.88 -21.37
C GLY A 288 -0.42 16.08 -20.54
N GLY A 289 -0.93 15.87 -19.32
CA GLY A 289 -1.45 16.93 -18.46
C GLY A 289 -2.81 17.48 -18.90
N PHE A 290 -3.53 16.81 -19.81
CA PHE A 290 -4.82 17.22 -20.34
C PHE A 290 -5.88 16.15 -20.07
N THR A 291 -7.02 16.56 -19.52
CA THR A 291 -8.13 15.67 -19.18
C THR A 291 -9.31 15.87 -20.15
N GLN A 292 -9.90 14.78 -20.59
CA GLN A 292 -11.10 14.75 -21.40
C GLN A 292 -12.11 13.75 -20.85
N PHE A 293 -13.35 14.18 -20.68
CA PHE A 293 -14.47 13.32 -20.31
C PHE A 293 -15.66 13.54 -21.24
N ASN A 294 -16.35 12.46 -21.58
CA ASN A 294 -17.64 12.52 -22.25
C ASN A 294 -18.60 11.52 -21.61
N GLY A 295 -19.87 11.89 -21.54
CA GLY A 295 -20.84 11.04 -20.89
C GLY A 295 -22.25 11.57 -20.92
N GLU A 296 -23.11 10.95 -20.11
CA GLU A 296 -24.50 11.32 -19.90
C GLU A 296 -24.81 11.51 -18.42
N LEU A 297 -25.66 12.46 -18.13
CA LEU A 297 -26.27 12.67 -16.82
C LEU A 297 -27.78 12.54 -16.96
N LYS A 298 -28.39 11.59 -16.26
CA LYS A 298 -29.83 11.44 -16.12
C LYS A 298 -30.25 11.83 -14.73
N SER A 299 -31.28 12.66 -14.62
CA SER A 299 -31.80 13.12 -13.34
C SER A 299 -33.30 13.17 -13.38
N ASP A 300 -33.96 12.67 -12.34
CA ASP A 300 -35.40 12.83 -12.15
C ASP A 300 -35.76 14.23 -11.60
N ASP A 301 -34.80 14.88 -10.91
CA ASP A 301 -34.91 16.29 -10.49
C ASP A 301 -33.50 16.94 -10.55
N ILE A 302 -33.23 17.62 -11.67
CA ILE A 302 -31.95 18.29 -11.87
C ILE A 302 -31.74 19.49 -10.94
N GLY A 303 -32.84 20.12 -10.51
CA GLY A 303 -32.78 21.22 -9.56
C GLY A 303 -32.26 20.77 -8.20
N ALA A 304 -32.80 19.67 -7.69
CA ALA A 304 -32.32 19.05 -6.44
C ALA A 304 -30.84 18.64 -6.54
N LEU A 305 -30.42 18.06 -7.67
CA LEU A 305 -29.03 17.73 -7.91
C LEU A 305 -28.14 18.97 -7.88
N PHE A 306 -28.52 20.06 -8.50
CA PHE A 306 -27.74 21.30 -8.48
C PHE A 306 -27.63 21.90 -7.07
N ASP A 307 -28.71 21.86 -6.30
CA ASP A 307 -28.72 22.33 -4.91
C ASP A 307 -27.73 21.52 -4.02
N GLU A 308 -27.61 20.21 -4.25
CA GLU A 308 -26.61 19.37 -3.55
C GLU A 308 -25.16 19.77 -3.84
N PHE A 309 -24.89 20.36 -5.01
CA PHE A 309 -23.59 20.87 -5.41
C PHE A 309 -23.42 22.37 -5.21
N ASP A 310 -24.28 22.99 -4.40
CA ASP A 310 -24.30 24.44 -4.14
C ASP A 310 -24.45 25.31 -5.42
N ILE A 311 -25.04 24.73 -6.48
CA ILE A 311 -25.27 25.43 -7.73
C ILE A 311 -26.69 26.06 -7.71
N THR A 312 -26.73 27.36 -7.51
CA THR A 312 -28.02 28.08 -7.49
C THR A 312 -28.67 28.07 -8.86
N THR A 313 -29.88 27.56 -8.95
CA THR A 313 -30.69 27.54 -10.18
C THR A 313 -32.15 27.90 -9.93
N ALA A 314 -32.84 28.38 -10.97
CA ALA A 314 -34.29 28.56 -10.96
C ALA A 314 -35.06 27.30 -11.42
N ILE A 315 -34.36 26.24 -11.81
CA ILE A 315 -34.91 24.96 -12.25
C ILE A 315 -35.35 24.16 -11.02
N LYS A 316 -36.58 23.69 -11.02
CA LYS A 316 -37.16 22.85 -9.97
C LYS A 316 -38.03 21.76 -10.58
N ASP A 317 -38.13 20.61 -9.91
CA ASP A 317 -38.98 19.48 -10.25
C ASP A 317 -38.88 19.09 -11.74
N SER A 318 -37.66 19.12 -12.30
CA SER A 318 -37.45 18.96 -13.74
C SER A 318 -36.52 17.77 -14.03
N LYS A 319 -37.02 16.85 -14.87
CA LYS A 319 -36.20 15.77 -15.39
C LYS A 319 -35.17 16.28 -16.40
N ALA A 320 -34.00 15.70 -16.39
CA ALA A 320 -32.94 16.03 -17.34
C ALA A 320 -32.26 14.77 -17.90
N ASP A 321 -31.93 14.85 -19.18
CA ASP A 321 -31.06 13.89 -19.89
C ASP A 321 -30.01 14.72 -20.66
N ILE A 322 -28.81 14.78 -20.12
CA ILE A 322 -27.77 15.70 -20.58
C ILE A 322 -26.59 14.89 -21.09
N ASN A 323 -26.23 15.07 -22.36
CA ASN A 323 -24.96 14.58 -22.91
C ASN A 323 -23.95 15.71 -22.84
N TYR A 324 -22.73 15.37 -22.36
CA TYR A 324 -21.65 16.35 -22.20
C TYR A 324 -20.33 15.87 -22.76
N ASN A 325 -19.49 16.84 -23.09
CA ASN A 325 -18.09 16.63 -23.41
C ASN A 325 -17.31 17.75 -22.74
N LEU A 326 -16.44 17.36 -21.80
CA LEU A 326 -15.64 18.27 -21.01
C LEU A 326 -14.16 18.02 -21.28
N ALA A 327 -13.40 19.10 -21.32
CA ALA A 327 -11.95 19.02 -21.49
C ALA A 327 -11.29 20.19 -20.76
N TRP A 328 -10.21 19.90 -20.05
CA TRP A 328 -9.45 20.92 -19.33
C TRP A 328 -7.97 20.53 -19.21
N GLN A 329 -7.15 21.53 -18.96
CA GLN A 329 -5.73 21.33 -18.61
C GLN A 329 -5.62 21.02 -17.13
N GLY A 330 -4.93 19.93 -16.79
CA GLY A 330 -4.77 19.44 -15.43
C GLY A 330 -5.18 17.99 -15.26
N ALA A 331 -5.08 17.50 -14.02
CA ALA A 331 -5.49 16.16 -13.64
C ALA A 331 -7.01 16.01 -13.54
N PRO A 332 -7.57 14.79 -13.57
CA PRO A 332 -9.01 14.57 -13.46
C PRO A 332 -9.66 15.07 -12.16
N TYR A 333 -8.85 15.31 -11.13
CA TYR A 333 -9.28 15.73 -9.80
C TYR A 333 -9.00 17.21 -9.48
N ASN A 334 -8.57 18.00 -10.48
CA ASN A 334 -8.33 19.45 -10.34
C ASN A 334 -9.56 20.28 -10.74
#